data_847b77f2b34663ec60abca9e2b9ada65
#
_entry.id   847b77f2b34663ec60abca9e2b9ada65
#
_cell.length_a   1.000
_cell.length_b   1.000
_cell.length_c   1.000
_cell.angle_alpha   90.00
_cell.angle_beta   90.00
_cell.angle_gamma   90.00
#
_symmetry.space_group_name_H-M   'P 1'
#
loop_
_entity.id
_entity.type
_entity.pdbx_description
1 polymer ?
#
loop_
_entity_poly.entity_id
_entity_poly.type
_entity_poly.pdbx_seq_one_letter_code
_entity_poly.pdbx_strand_id
1 'polypeptide(L)'
;MLLTFFYAANSFAQTEEAKCFSAFNELRGSYLKAEKQMTVSVSNSSGMTLHRLLHIYKDNKSISYWENLNGEIRGYALKGDVGFDFNQDKEYAGPLTWHQTLIWDRLFNSDTDLTGFSCVLTGRTRVAGQKVSLIRLAPKDSYRYGYLIAKDDVNAMPVELAVLSPNSGIITKITVNSVSPVDGLNLDLSVFDNLSEQNSVNNKEENSFLEIWPELNIPKEYKLVEEGEIDDNGVLVPYQLFSDGLTTFRVYKNAKTSVVIPALTNGTISILRKSSGDYEYAVVGEIPILFAESVLSDLPR
;
A
#
# COMPACT_ATOMS: atom_id res chain seq x y z
N MET A 1 -31.47 -26.73 -25.00
CA MET A 1 -32.01 -25.87 -23.95
C MET A 1 -31.02 -25.65 -22.78
N LEU A 2 -29.71 -25.89 -22.96
CA LEU A 2 -28.67 -25.69 -21.92
C LEU A 2 -27.80 -24.43 -22.11
N LEU A 3 -27.82 -23.77 -23.27
CA LEU A 3 -26.97 -22.59 -23.56
C LEU A 3 -27.48 -21.27 -22.97
N THR A 4 -28.77 -21.16 -22.67
CA THR A 4 -29.35 -19.90 -22.17
C THR A 4 -29.05 -19.60 -20.69
N PHE A 5 -28.77 -20.62 -19.88
CA PHE A 5 -28.47 -20.45 -18.46
C PHE A 5 -27.07 -19.84 -18.19
N PHE A 6 -26.08 -20.12 -19.06
CA PHE A 6 -24.72 -19.58 -18.90
C PHE A 6 -24.64 -18.08 -19.20
N TYR A 7 -25.42 -17.58 -20.16
CA TYR A 7 -25.43 -16.14 -20.49
C TYR A 7 -26.11 -15.32 -19.41
N ALA A 8 -27.17 -15.81 -18.78
CA ALA A 8 -27.87 -15.10 -17.71
C ALA A 8 -27.02 -15.01 -16.43
N ALA A 9 -26.26 -16.03 -16.07
CA ALA A 9 -25.39 -16.04 -14.90
C ALA A 9 -24.22 -15.06 -15.05
N ASN A 10 -23.59 -14.99 -16.22
CA ASN A 10 -22.50 -14.06 -16.49
C ASN A 10 -22.97 -12.59 -16.48
N SER A 11 -24.13 -12.28 -17.05
CA SER A 11 -24.68 -10.91 -17.04
C SER A 11 -25.08 -10.45 -15.63
N PHE A 12 -25.59 -11.34 -14.79
CA PHE A 12 -25.93 -11.06 -13.40
C PHE A 12 -24.67 -10.80 -12.56
N ALA A 13 -23.63 -11.65 -12.70
CA ALA A 13 -22.37 -11.48 -11.99
C ALA A 13 -21.66 -10.17 -12.36
N GLN A 14 -21.61 -9.80 -13.64
CA GLN A 14 -21.09 -8.52 -14.11
C GLN A 14 -21.84 -7.31 -13.53
N THR A 15 -23.17 -7.44 -13.38
CA THR A 15 -23.99 -6.37 -12.77
C THR A 15 -23.69 -6.20 -11.28
N GLU A 16 -23.48 -7.28 -10.54
CA GLU A 16 -23.15 -7.22 -9.10
C GLU A 16 -21.73 -6.73 -8.87
N GLU A 17 -20.76 -7.10 -9.69
CA GLU A 17 -19.39 -6.56 -9.64
C GLU A 17 -19.36 -5.06 -9.94
N ALA A 18 -20.11 -4.59 -10.94
CA ALA A 18 -20.24 -3.17 -11.26
C ALA A 18 -20.87 -2.37 -10.11
N LYS A 19 -21.89 -2.91 -9.43
CA LYS A 19 -22.48 -2.28 -8.23
C LYS A 19 -21.47 -2.19 -7.10
N CYS A 20 -20.65 -3.21 -6.91
CA CYS A 20 -19.61 -3.22 -5.91
C CYS A 20 -18.55 -2.15 -6.18
N PHE A 21 -18.04 -2.05 -7.40
CA PHE A 21 -17.10 -0.98 -7.79
C PHE A 21 -17.73 0.41 -7.68
N SER A 22 -19.02 0.55 -7.98
CA SER A 22 -19.74 1.82 -7.76
C SER A 22 -19.77 2.20 -6.28
N ALA A 23 -20.03 1.24 -5.37
CA ALA A 23 -19.99 1.49 -3.93
C ALA A 23 -18.58 1.81 -3.42
N PHE A 24 -17.54 1.19 -3.98
CA PHE A 24 -16.16 1.52 -3.68
C PHE A 24 -15.77 2.91 -4.17
N ASN A 25 -16.16 3.30 -5.39
CA ASN A 25 -15.90 4.62 -5.95
C ASN A 25 -16.64 5.72 -5.18
N GLU A 26 -17.86 5.45 -4.71
CA GLU A 26 -18.60 6.35 -3.81
C GLU A 26 -17.82 6.57 -2.50
N LEU A 27 -17.32 5.50 -1.88
CA LEU A 27 -16.49 5.56 -0.67
C LEU A 27 -15.23 6.40 -0.92
N ARG A 28 -14.47 6.10 -1.99
CA ARG A 28 -13.27 6.83 -2.35
C ARG A 28 -13.57 8.32 -2.59
N GLY A 29 -14.62 8.62 -3.35
CA GLY A 29 -15.03 10.01 -3.62
C GLY A 29 -15.46 10.77 -2.37
N SER A 30 -16.09 10.10 -1.39
CA SER A 30 -16.45 10.69 -0.11
C SER A 30 -15.22 10.94 0.77
N TYR A 31 -14.29 9.97 0.81
CA TYR A 31 -13.05 10.09 1.57
C TYR A 31 -12.16 11.21 1.02
N LEU A 32 -11.93 11.26 -0.30
CA LEU A 32 -11.07 12.26 -0.95
C LEU A 32 -11.46 13.71 -0.63
N LYS A 33 -12.74 13.98 -0.40
CA LYS A 33 -13.28 15.32 -0.09
C LYS A 33 -13.51 15.57 1.40
N ALA A 34 -13.22 14.58 2.23
CA ALA A 34 -13.46 14.70 3.66
C ALA A 34 -12.43 15.61 4.33
N GLU A 35 -12.89 16.42 5.30
CA GLU A 35 -12.03 17.16 6.22
C GLU A 35 -12.30 16.64 7.63
N LYS A 36 -11.48 15.69 8.07
CA LYS A 36 -11.68 14.94 9.31
C LYS A 36 -10.36 14.66 10.03
N GLN A 37 -10.46 14.68 11.35
CA GLN A 37 -9.48 14.09 12.23
C GLN A 37 -10.01 12.74 12.70
N MET A 38 -9.19 11.72 12.62
CA MET A 38 -9.54 10.35 13.00
C MET A 38 -8.50 9.78 13.96
N THR A 39 -8.95 9.02 14.94
CA THR A 39 -8.07 8.12 15.69
C THR A 39 -8.18 6.74 15.05
N VAL A 40 -7.06 6.19 14.67
CA VAL A 40 -6.98 4.97 13.87
C VAL A 40 -6.11 3.95 14.59
N SER A 41 -6.56 2.70 14.70
CA SER A 41 -5.73 1.58 15.14
C SER A 41 -5.26 0.77 13.94
N VAL A 42 -3.96 0.44 13.93
CA VAL A 42 -3.36 -0.49 12.98
C VAL A 42 -2.90 -1.72 13.76
N SER A 43 -3.46 -2.88 13.44
CA SER A 43 -3.16 -4.15 14.11
C SER A 43 -2.68 -5.20 13.13
N ASN A 44 -1.67 -5.96 13.53
CA ASN A 44 -1.12 -7.11 12.81
C ASN A 44 -0.60 -8.16 13.82
N SER A 45 0.13 -9.17 13.34
CA SER A 45 0.72 -10.21 14.19
C SER A 45 1.73 -9.70 15.23
N SER A 46 2.32 -8.52 15.02
CA SER A 46 3.32 -7.91 15.93
C SER A 46 2.69 -7.06 17.03
N GLY A 47 1.38 -6.76 16.92
CA GLY A 47 0.66 -5.96 17.91
C GLY A 47 -0.27 -4.92 17.31
N MET A 48 -0.55 -3.88 18.11
CA MET A 48 -1.43 -2.78 17.72
C MET A 48 -0.75 -1.44 17.98
N THR A 49 -0.83 -0.54 17.00
CA THR A 49 -0.43 0.86 17.12
C THR A 49 -1.64 1.77 16.96
N LEU A 50 -1.61 2.91 17.65
CA LEU A 50 -2.62 3.95 17.52
C LEU A 50 -2.02 5.14 16.76
N HIS A 51 -2.81 5.70 15.87
CA HIS A 51 -2.42 6.83 15.04
C HIS A 51 -3.49 7.91 15.08
N ARG A 52 -3.06 9.16 14.94
CA ARG A 52 -3.90 10.26 14.49
C ARG A 52 -3.78 10.37 12.99
N LEU A 53 -4.88 10.31 12.29
CA LEU A 53 -4.98 10.63 10.88
C LEU A 53 -5.75 11.94 10.72
N LEU A 54 -5.10 12.93 10.13
CA LEU A 54 -5.77 14.11 9.62
C LEU A 54 -5.91 13.97 8.13
N HIS A 55 -7.12 14.12 7.66
CA HIS A 55 -7.42 14.16 6.25
C HIS A 55 -8.05 15.51 5.90
N ILE A 56 -7.45 16.22 4.96
CA ILE A 56 -7.84 17.57 4.55
C ILE A 56 -7.93 17.58 3.03
N TYR A 57 -8.90 18.32 2.49
CA TYR A 57 -9.01 18.57 1.06
C TYR A 57 -8.75 20.05 0.78
N LYS A 58 -7.67 20.36 0.09
CA LYS A 58 -7.26 21.72 -0.23
C LYS A 58 -6.65 21.80 -1.62
N ASP A 59 -6.96 22.85 -2.37
CA ASP A 59 -6.43 23.11 -3.71
C ASP A 59 -6.59 21.92 -4.67
N ASN A 60 -7.76 21.26 -4.62
CA ASN A 60 -8.11 20.05 -5.38
C ASN A 60 -7.19 18.83 -5.11
N LYS A 61 -6.49 18.82 -3.98
CA LYS A 61 -5.69 17.68 -3.53
C LYS A 61 -6.09 17.25 -2.13
N SER A 62 -6.07 15.95 -1.91
CA SER A 62 -6.17 15.39 -0.56
C SER A 62 -4.80 15.47 0.11
N ILE A 63 -4.81 15.76 1.40
CA ILE A 63 -3.64 15.77 2.27
C ILE A 63 -3.94 14.81 3.41
N SER A 64 -3.09 13.80 3.57
CA SER A 64 -3.11 12.88 4.71
C SER A 64 -1.94 13.20 5.63
N TYR A 65 -2.20 13.31 6.93
CA TYR A 65 -1.16 13.46 7.95
C TYR A 65 -1.36 12.36 9.00
N TRP A 66 -0.39 11.46 9.07
CA TRP A 66 -0.38 10.34 9.99
C TRP A 66 0.63 10.58 11.10
N GLU A 67 0.20 10.54 12.34
CA GLU A 67 1.05 10.68 13.53
C GLU A 67 0.85 9.47 14.44
N ASN A 68 1.95 8.84 14.84
CA ASN A 68 1.92 7.76 15.82
C ASN A 68 1.58 8.30 17.21
N LEU A 69 0.62 7.69 17.89
CA LEU A 69 0.18 8.07 19.25
C LEU A 69 0.80 7.20 20.34
N ASN A 70 1.50 6.14 19.97
CA ASN A 70 2.20 5.22 20.89
C ASN A 70 3.70 5.35 20.73
N GLY A 71 4.42 5.59 21.83
CA GLY A 71 5.89 5.69 21.83
C GLY A 71 6.39 7.04 21.28
N GLU A 72 7.45 7.02 20.50
CA GLU A 72 8.02 8.23 19.91
C GLU A 72 7.07 8.86 18.89
N ILE A 73 6.98 10.19 18.92
CA ILE A 73 6.23 10.95 17.93
C ILE A 73 6.97 10.83 16.59
N ARG A 74 6.36 10.20 15.66
CA ARG A 74 6.82 10.09 14.27
C ARG A 74 5.61 9.88 13.38
N GLY A 75 5.79 10.16 12.11
CA GLY A 75 4.73 9.95 11.14
C GLY A 75 5.11 10.48 9.78
N TYR A 76 4.12 10.64 8.95
CA TYR A 76 4.31 11.19 7.61
C TYR A 76 3.14 12.08 7.21
N ALA A 77 3.41 12.94 6.25
CA ALA A 77 2.40 13.72 5.55
C ALA A 77 2.50 13.45 4.05
N LEU A 78 1.35 13.38 3.39
CA LEU A 78 1.23 13.10 1.95
C LEU A 78 0.26 14.09 1.32
N LYS A 79 0.64 14.71 0.18
CA LYS A 79 -0.20 15.57 -0.67
C LYS A 79 -0.11 15.08 -2.11
N GLY A 80 -1.13 14.33 -2.56
CA GLY A 80 -1.02 13.58 -3.82
C GLY A 80 0.05 12.50 -3.73
N ASP A 81 1.05 12.55 -4.58
CA ASP A 81 2.21 11.63 -4.67
C ASP A 81 3.48 12.16 -3.98
N VAL A 82 3.44 13.36 -3.42
CA VAL A 82 4.56 13.98 -2.72
C VAL A 82 4.33 13.92 -1.22
N GLY A 83 5.31 13.44 -0.49
CA GLY A 83 5.23 13.32 0.95
C GLY A 83 6.55 13.52 1.66
N PHE A 84 6.48 13.52 2.98
CA PHE A 84 7.66 13.56 3.84
C PHE A 84 7.40 12.85 5.17
N ASP A 85 8.45 12.26 5.72
CA ASP A 85 8.49 11.77 7.09
C ASP A 85 8.84 12.90 8.06
N PHE A 86 8.33 12.83 9.28
CA PHE A 86 8.69 13.73 10.37
C PHE A 86 9.04 12.95 11.65
N ASN A 87 9.93 13.57 12.46
CA ASN A 87 10.44 13.03 13.72
C ASN A 87 9.64 13.55 14.93
N GLN A 88 10.18 13.29 16.14
CA GLN A 88 9.59 13.66 17.42
C GLN A 88 9.31 15.18 17.57
N ASP A 89 10.13 16.04 16.98
CA ASP A 89 9.95 17.49 17.00
C ASP A 89 9.02 17.98 15.89
N LYS A 90 8.44 17.04 15.12
CA LYS A 90 7.61 17.29 13.91
C LYS A 90 8.37 18.00 12.81
N GLU A 91 9.71 17.91 12.85
CA GLU A 91 10.57 18.40 11.80
C GLU A 91 10.68 17.41 10.66
N TYR A 92 10.94 17.94 9.47
CA TYR A 92 11.19 17.15 8.28
C TYR A 92 12.36 16.17 8.52
N ALA A 93 12.10 14.89 8.35
CA ALA A 93 13.08 13.83 8.51
C ALA A 93 13.59 13.28 7.17
N GLY A 94 12.81 13.39 6.11
CA GLY A 94 13.19 12.97 4.77
C GLY A 94 12.02 12.94 3.79
N PRO A 95 12.28 12.89 2.48
CA PRO A 95 11.24 12.76 1.48
C PRO A 95 10.59 11.37 1.58
N LEU A 96 9.30 11.32 1.35
CA LEU A 96 8.50 10.11 1.30
C LEU A 96 7.83 9.99 -0.07
N THR A 97 7.95 8.85 -0.70
CA THR A 97 7.13 8.54 -1.87
C THR A 97 5.83 7.86 -1.44
N TRP A 98 4.78 7.98 -2.26
CA TRP A 98 3.49 7.36 -1.96
C TRP A 98 3.58 5.83 -1.78
N HIS A 99 4.56 5.17 -2.37
CA HIS A 99 4.83 3.74 -2.20
C HIS A 99 5.20 3.34 -0.75
N GLN A 100 5.68 4.29 0.05
CA GLN A 100 6.10 4.07 1.44
C GLN A 100 4.98 4.35 2.44
N THR A 101 3.84 4.85 1.97
CA THR A 101 2.68 5.15 2.82
C THR A 101 1.92 3.89 3.22
N LEU A 102 1.01 4.02 4.17
CA LEU A 102 0.11 2.93 4.52
C LEU A 102 -0.81 2.57 3.35
N ILE A 103 -1.18 1.29 3.26
CA ILE A 103 -2.14 0.79 2.26
C ILE A 103 -3.46 1.57 2.25
N TRP A 104 -3.82 2.20 3.35
CA TRP A 104 -4.98 3.08 3.48
C TRP A 104 -4.93 4.24 2.48
N ASP A 105 -3.81 4.99 2.45
CA ASP A 105 -3.66 6.12 1.53
C ASP A 105 -3.57 5.65 0.08
N ARG A 106 -2.84 4.58 -0.17
CA ARG A 106 -2.70 4.01 -1.53
C ARG A 106 -4.03 3.54 -2.10
N LEU A 107 -4.90 2.99 -1.26
CA LEU A 107 -6.19 2.47 -1.71
C LEU A 107 -7.26 3.58 -1.83
N PHE A 108 -7.26 4.55 -0.91
CA PHE A 108 -8.33 5.54 -0.85
C PHE A 108 -7.97 6.90 -1.44
N ASN A 109 -6.71 7.33 -1.41
CA ASN A 109 -6.25 8.62 -1.93
C ASN A 109 -5.76 8.60 -3.39
N SER A 110 -5.46 7.43 -3.96
CA SER A 110 -4.92 7.32 -5.31
C SER A 110 -5.97 6.89 -6.32
N ASP A 111 -5.70 7.16 -7.60
CA ASP A 111 -6.45 6.62 -8.74
C ASP A 111 -5.95 5.22 -9.14
N THR A 112 -5.56 4.42 -8.16
CA THR A 112 -5.02 3.08 -8.37
C THR A 112 -5.94 2.22 -9.22
N ASP A 113 -5.38 1.60 -10.23
CA ASP A 113 -6.08 0.66 -11.10
C ASP A 113 -6.41 -0.62 -10.31
N LEU A 114 -7.71 -0.93 -10.24
CA LEU A 114 -8.22 -2.12 -9.56
C LEU A 114 -8.69 -3.20 -10.54
N THR A 115 -8.32 -3.14 -11.81
CA THR A 115 -8.70 -4.16 -12.83
C THR A 115 -8.18 -5.55 -12.49
N GLY A 116 -7.10 -5.65 -11.71
CA GLY A 116 -6.56 -6.89 -11.15
C GLY A 116 -7.40 -7.53 -10.04
N PHE A 117 -8.52 -6.88 -9.63
CA PHE A 117 -9.39 -7.37 -8.57
C PHE A 117 -10.81 -7.62 -9.07
N SER A 118 -11.46 -8.61 -8.47
CA SER A 118 -12.92 -8.75 -8.49
C SER A 118 -13.49 -8.05 -7.27
N CYS A 119 -14.63 -7.38 -7.44
CA CYS A 119 -15.32 -6.67 -6.37
C CYS A 119 -16.62 -7.36 -5.99
N VAL A 120 -16.81 -7.61 -4.69
CA VAL A 120 -18.00 -8.30 -4.17
C VAL A 120 -18.54 -7.58 -2.93
N LEU A 121 -19.82 -7.27 -2.90
CA LEU A 121 -20.53 -6.85 -1.69
C LEU A 121 -20.84 -8.09 -0.84
N THR A 122 -20.14 -8.22 0.31
CA THR A 122 -20.20 -9.47 1.11
C THR A 122 -21.24 -9.41 2.25
N GLY A 123 -21.88 -8.26 2.45
CA GLY A 123 -22.92 -8.12 3.46
C GLY A 123 -22.83 -6.82 4.25
N ARG A 124 -23.49 -6.81 5.40
CA ARG A 124 -23.54 -5.65 6.33
C ARG A 124 -23.21 -6.11 7.74
N THR A 125 -22.59 -5.22 8.50
CA THR A 125 -22.25 -5.46 9.91
C THR A 125 -22.19 -4.15 10.69
N ARG A 126 -21.56 -4.18 11.88
CA ARG A 126 -21.22 -2.99 12.66
C ARG A 126 -19.73 -2.98 12.95
N VAL A 127 -19.09 -1.82 12.75
CA VAL A 127 -17.71 -1.55 13.09
C VAL A 127 -17.69 -0.28 13.94
N ALA A 128 -17.03 -0.30 15.08
CA ALA A 128 -16.98 0.83 16.03
C ALA A 128 -18.36 1.48 16.29
N GLY A 129 -19.43 0.65 16.36
CA GLY A 129 -20.81 1.11 16.58
C GLY A 129 -21.54 1.59 15.31
N GLN A 130 -20.87 1.81 14.20
CA GLN A 130 -21.46 2.29 12.93
C GLN A 130 -21.99 1.13 12.09
N LYS A 131 -23.09 1.35 11.38
CA LYS A 131 -23.60 0.39 10.38
C LYS A 131 -22.77 0.51 9.11
N VAL A 132 -22.27 -0.60 8.61
CA VAL A 132 -21.38 -0.64 7.46
C VAL A 132 -21.78 -1.69 6.45
N SER A 133 -21.55 -1.39 5.19
CA SER A 133 -21.56 -2.36 4.09
C SER A 133 -20.13 -2.85 3.84
N LEU A 134 -19.97 -4.15 3.62
CA LEU A 134 -18.66 -4.78 3.41
C LEU A 134 -18.38 -4.94 1.91
N ILE A 135 -17.27 -4.36 1.46
CA ILE A 135 -16.72 -4.45 0.11
C ILE A 135 -15.50 -5.37 0.17
N ARG A 136 -15.50 -6.43 -0.60
CA ARG A 136 -14.34 -7.31 -0.75
C ARG A 136 -13.71 -7.09 -2.13
N LEU A 137 -12.43 -6.71 -2.15
CA LEU A 137 -11.59 -6.76 -3.34
C LEU A 137 -10.78 -8.05 -3.28
N ALA A 138 -11.12 -9.00 -4.16
CA ALA A 138 -10.42 -10.28 -4.26
C ALA A 138 -9.48 -10.24 -5.46
N PRO A 139 -8.17 -10.52 -5.29
CA PRO A 139 -7.25 -10.54 -6.41
C PRO A 139 -7.65 -11.63 -7.42
N LYS A 140 -7.48 -11.34 -8.71
CA LYS A 140 -7.70 -12.29 -9.82
C LYS A 140 -6.49 -13.17 -10.08
N ASP A 141 -5.41 -12.93 -9.36
CA ASP A 141 -4.13 -13.63 -9.44
C ASP A 141 -3.65 -14.11 -8.05
N SER A 142 -2.46 -14.68 -7.99
CA SER A 142 -1.82 -15.14 -6.75
C SER A 142 -0.72 -14.21 -6.23
N TYR A 143 -0.53 -13.05 -6.85
CA TYR A 143 0.57 -12.11 -6.57
C TYR A 143 0.19 -11.05 -5.54
N ARG A 144 -1.11 -10.87 -5.30
CA ARG A 144 -1.67 -9.79 -4.49
C ARG A 144 -2.34 -10.30 -3.24
N TYR A 145 -2.40 -9.44 -2.26
CA TYR A 145 -3.30 -9.60 -1.13
C TYR A 145 -4.73 -9.20 -1.51
N GLY A 146 -5.72 -9.78 -0.84
CA GLY A 146 -7.10 -9.32 -0.91
C GLY A 146 -7.37 -8.21 0.11
N TYR A 147 -8.48 -7.49 -0.06
CA TYR A 147 -8.90 -6.44 0.87
C TYR A 147 -10.36 -6.62 1.25
N LEU A 148 -10.66 -6.40 2.54
CA LEU A 148 -12.03 -6.28 3.05
C LEU A 148 -12.19 -4.89 3.65
N ILE A 149 -13.14 -4.13 3.12
CA ILE A 149 -13.35 -2.73 3.43
C ILE A 149 -14.74 -2.56 4.02
N ALA A 150 -14.83 -1.90 5.17
CA ALA A 150 -16.10 -1.49 5.76
C ALA A 150 -16.40 -0.04 5.37
N LYS A 151 -17.45 0.15 4.60
CA LYS A 151 -17.99 1.45 4.18
C LYS A 151 -19.14 1.84 5.10
N ASP A 152 -19.10 3.02 5.71
CA ASP A 152 -20.21 3.58 6.47
C ASP A 152 -21.45 3.76 5.57
N ASP A 153 -22.60 3.26 6.04
CA ASP A 153 -23.86 3.33 5.27
C ASP A 153 -24.49 4.74 5.25
N VAL A 154 -24.00 5.69 6.08
CA VAL A 154 -24.57 7.04 6.21
C VAL A 154 -23.78 8.06 5.39
N ASN A 155 -22.46 8.07 5.54
CA ASN A 155 -21.58 9.09 4.94
C ASN A 155 -20.61 8.53 3.89
N ALA A 156 -20.70 7.24 3.60
CA ALA A 156 -19.87 6.49 2.67
C ALA A 156 -18.36 6.52 2.98
N MET A 157 -17.95 6.90 4.20
CA MET A 157 -16.54 6.94 4.61
C MET A 157 -16.00 5.52 4.87
N PRO A 158 -14.70 5.28 4.65
CA PRO A 158 -14.06 4.05 5.08
C PRO A 158 -13.94 4.03 6.63
N VAL A 159 -14.39 2.94 7.25
CA VAL A 159 -14.34 2.73 8.71
C VAL A 159 -13.30 1.68 9.07
N GLU A 160 -13.11 0.69 8.22
CA GLU A 160 -12.13 -0.37 8.42
C GLU A 160 -11.59 -0.87 7.08
N LEU A 161 -10.31 -1.20 7.09
CA LEU A 161 -9.62 -1.89 5.99
C LEU A 161 -8.86 -3.08 6.57
N ALA A 162 -9.16 -4.28 6.12
CA ALA A 162 -8.38 -5.47 6.43
C ALA A 162 -7.66 -5.96 5.17
N VAL A 163 -6.37 -6.25 5.32
CA VAL A 163 -5.56 -6.94 4.31
C VAL A 163 -5.67 -8.43 4.55
N LEU A 164 -6.02 -9.16 3.52
CA LEU A 164 -6.28 -10.59 3.57
C LEU A 164 -5.15 -11.39 2.91
N SER A 165 -4.69 -12.43 3.59
CA SER A 165 -3.80 -13.44 2.99
C SER A 165 -4.49 -14.18 1.83
N PRO A 166 -3.73 -14.90 0.99
CA PRO A 166 -4.31 -15.77 -0.03
C PRO A 166 -5.34 -16.78 0.52
N ASN A 167 -5.18 -17.19 1.79
CA ASN A 167 -6.11 -18.07 2.50
C ASN A 167 -7.26 -17.31 3.20
N SER A 168 -7.46 -16.02 2.89
CA SER A 168 -8.48 -15.15 3.46
C SER A 168 -8.38 -14.90 4.98
N GLY A 169 -7.25 -15.21 5.59
CA GLY A 169 -6.92 -14.80 6.96
C GLY A 169 -6.55 -13.30 7.00
N ILE A 170 -6.95 -12.60 8.07
CA ILE A 170 -6.58 -11.18 8.25
C ILE A 170 -5.11 -11.10 8.66
N ILE A 171 -4.30 -10.38 7.89
CA ILE A 171 -2.88 -10.13 8.15
C ILE A 171 -2.69 -8.81 8.88
N THR A 172 -3.36 -7.78 8.37
CA THR A 172 -3.31 -6.41 8.93
C THR A 172 -4.71 -5.82 8.89
N LYS A 173 -5.04 -5.07 9.91
CA LYS A 173 -6.34 -4.42 10.03
C LYS A 173 -6.15 -2.97 10.49
N ILE A 174 -6.77 -2.06 9.77
CA ILE A 174 -6.79 -0.62 10.05
C ILE A 174 -8.22 -0.26 10.39
N THR A 175 -8.49 0.26 11.59
CA THR A 175 -9.84 0.58 12.06
C THR A 175 -9.91 2.01 12.54
N VAL A 176 -10.90 2.77 12.08
CA VAL A 176 -11.21 4.11 12.56
C VAL A 176 -12.00 3.97 13.86
N ASN A 177 -11.40 4.38 14.97
CA ASN A 177 -11.99 4.27 16.31
C ASN A 177 -12.86 5.49 16.65
N SER A 178 -12.47 6.68 16.20
CA SER A 178 -13.23 7.92 16.37
C SER A 178 -13.01 8.88 15.23
N VAL A 179 -13.98 9.75 15.00
CA VAL A 179 -13.94 10.79 13.95
C VAL A 179 -14.41 12.10 14.58
N SER A 180 -13.68 13.18 14.31
CA SER A 180 -14.04 14.55 14.71
C SER A 180 -13.77 15.53 13.55
N PRO A 181 -14.35 16.75 13.59
CA PRO A 181 -13.95 17.82 12.70
C PRO A 181 -12.44 18.13 12.87
N VAL A 182 -11.82 18.67 11.84
CA VAL A 182 -10.45 19.22 11.93
C VAL A 182 -10.53 20.55 12.66
N ASP A 183 -10.12 20.59 13.92
CA ASP A 183 -10.06 21.80 14.73
C ASP A 183 -8.61 22.21 15.02
N GLY A 184 -8.29 23.47 14.71
CA GLY A 184 -7.11 24.18 15.26
C GLY A 184 -5.74 23.66 14.86
N LEU A 185 -5.60 22.91 13.78
CA LEU A 185 -4.30 22.42 13.33
C LEU A 185 -3.61 23.44 12.42
N ASN A 186 -2.54 24.04 12.94
CA ASN A 186 -1.52 24.72 12.16
C ASN A 186 -0.57 23.67 11.56
N LEU A 187 -0.98 23.01 10.47
CA LEU A 187 -0.05 22.27 9.63
C LEU A 187 0.71 23.28 8.76
N ASP A 188 2.01 23.30 8.90
CA ASP A 188 2.84 24.03 7.95
C ASP A 188 2.89 23.28 6.62
N LEU A 189 2.04 23.70 5.69
CA LEU A 189 1.94 23.09 4.36
C LEU A 189 3.03 23.59 3.41
N SER A 190 3.85 24.58 3.81
CA SER A 190 4.93 25.13 2.96
C SER A 190 6.02 24.10 2.67
N VAL A 191 6.16 23.08 3.51
CA VAL A 191 7.09 21.97 3.30
C VAL A 191 6.79 21.26 1.98
N PHE A 192 5.51 21.10 1.60
CA PHE A 192 5.14 20.46 0.34
C PHE A 192 5.54 21.28 -0.89
N ASP A 193 5.52 22.59 -0.80
CA ASP A 193 5.91 23.48 -1.90
C ASP A 193 7.41 23.36 -2.17
N ASN A 194 8.22 23.31 -1.12
CA ASN A 194 9.68 23.13 -1.20
C ASN A 194 10.05 21.74 -1.78
N LEU A 195 9.34 20.68 -1.38
CA LEU A 195 9.59 19.32 -1.87
C LEU A 195 9.24 19.13 -3.33
N SER A 196 8.18 19.77 -3.82
CA SER A 196 7.80 19.69 -5.23
C SER A 196 8.86 20.32 -6.15
N GLU A 197 9.56 21.35 -5.68
CA GLU A 197 10.67 21.96 -6.40
C GLU A 197 11.92 21.06 -6.41
N GLN A 198 12.25 20.43 -5.27
CA GLN A 198 13.40 19.52 -5.17
C GLN A 198 13.24 18.26 -6.03
N ASN A 199 12.06 17.65 -6.07
CA ASN A 199 11.79 16.48 -6.90
C ASN A 199 11.87 16.81 -8.39
N SER A 200 11.59 18.05 -8.80
CA SER A 200 11.74 18.48 -10.20
C SER A 200 13.21 18.64 -10.63
N VAL A 201 14.12 18.85 -9.68
CA VAL A 201 15.56 19.01 -9.93
C VAL A 201 16.28 17.66 -9.94
N ASN A 202 15.90 16.74 -9.03
CA ASN A 202 16.55 15.41 -8.91
C ASN A 202 16.20 14.43 -10.04
N ASN A 203 15.14 14.67 -10.80
CA ASN A 203 14.81 13.87 -12.00
C ASN A 203 15.77 14.10 -13.20
N LYS A 204 16.88 14.82 -13.03
CA LYS A 204 17.86 15.11 -14.10
C LYS A 204 19.19 14.38 -13.99
N GLU A 205 19.46 13.68 -12.92
CA GLU A 205 20.61 12.78 -12.88
C GLU A 205 20.16 11.36 -13.29
N GLU A 206 20.10 11.09 -14.59
CA GLU A 206 20.20 9.75 -15.14
C GLU A 206 21.58 9.17 -14.76
N ASN A 207 21.76 8.77 -13.52
CA ASN A 207 22.76 7.80 -13.18
C ASN A 207 22.28 6.48 -13.79
N SER A 208 22.73 6.19 -15.00
CA SER A 208 22.56 4.88 -15.62
C SER A 208 23.35 3.88 -14.77
N PHE A 209 22.68 3.27 -13.77
CA PHE A 209 23.24 2.13 -13.06
C PHE A 209 23.45 1.02 -14.11
N LEU A 210 24.72 0.76 -14.43
CA LEU A 210 25.10 -0.32 -15.37
C LEU A 210 25.12 -1.69 -14.67
N GLU A 211 24.27 -1.86 -13.63
CA GLU A 211 24.19 -3.15 -12.95
C GLU A 211 23.50 -4.17 -13.85
N ILE A 212 24.13 -5.31 -14.05
CA ILE A 212 23.55 -6.41 -14.82
C ILE A 212 22.66 -7.23 -13.90
N TRP A 213 21.35 -7.17 -14.15
CA TRP A 213 20.36 -7.96 -13.45
C TRP A 213 20.11 -9.30 -14.17
N PRO A 214 19.89 -10.38 -13.43
CA PRO A 214 19.38 -11.61 -14.02
C PRO A 214 17.95 -11.45 -14.50
N GLU A 215 17.48 -12.39 -15.28
CA GLU A 215 16.06 -12.49 -15.60
C GLU A 215 15.27 -12.81 -14.33
N LEU A 216 14.32 -11.94 -13.99
CA LEU A 216 13.42 -12.07 -12.85
C LEU A 216 12.02 -12.37 -13.36
N ASN A 217 11.31 -13.28 -12.70
CA ASN A 217 9.93 -13.59 -13.04
C ASN A 217 8.95 -12.53 -12.50
N ILE A 218 8.95 -11.36 -13.14
CA ILE A 218 8.11 -10.22 -12.77
C ILE A 218 6.82 -10.24 -13.60
N PRO A 219 5.63 -10.33 -12.99
CA PRO A 219 4.37 -10.19 -13.74
C PRO A 219 4.25 -8.82 -14.38
N LYS A 220 3.61 -8.77 -15.56
CA LYS A 220 3.46 -7.55 -16.37
C LYS A 220 2.71 -6.40 -15.66
N GLU A 221 1.94 -6.71 -14.64
CA GLU A 221 1.20 -5.77 -13.81
C GLU A 221 2.12 -4.95 -12.91
N TYR A 222 3.28 -5.50 -12.55
CA TYR A 222 4.30 -4.79 -11.80
C TYR A 222 5.26 -4.08 -12.75
N LYS A 223 5.44 -2.79 -12.54
CA LYS A 223 6.36 -1.96 -13.32
C LYS A 223 7.59 -1.63 -12.49
N LEU A 224 8.74 -1.59 -13.12
CA LEU A 224 9.93 -1.00 -12.52
C LEU A 224 9.68 0.50 -12.35
N VAL A 225 9.74 0.99 -11.11
CA VAL A 225 9.46 2.40 -10.76
C VAL A 225 10.69 3.13 -10.27
N GLU A 226 11.70 2.39 -9.80
CA GLU A 226 12.93 2.97 -9.29
C GLU A 226 14.07 1.95 -9.38
N GLU A 227 15.27 2.42 -9.72
CA GLU A 227 16.54 1.70 -9.57
C GLU A 227 17.49 2.56 -8.76
N GLY A 228 18.27 1.94 -7.88
CA GLY A 228 19.19 2.69 -7.04
C GLY A 228 20.11 1.79 -6.23
N GLU A 229 20.81 2.42 -5.31
CA GLU A 229 21.66 1.75 -4.33
C GLU A 229 21.31 2.24 -2.92
N ILE A 230 21.41 1.36 -1.95
CA ILE A 230 21.37 1.72 -0.54
C ILE A 230 22.75 1.49 0.08
N ASP A 231 23.14 2.35 1.02
CA ASP A 231 24.32 2.13 1.83
C ASP A 231 23.96 1.22 3.02
N ASP A 232 24.50 0.00 3.00
CA ASP A 232 24.42 -0.94 4.12
C ASP A 232 25.79 -1.06 4.78
N ASN A 233 26.02 -0.22 5.79
CA ASN A 233 27.28 -0.17 6.56
C ASN A 233 28.54 0.04 5.70
N GLY A 234 28.46 0.93 4.72
CA GLY A 234 29.56 1.25 3.80
C GLY A 234 29.65 0.34 2.58
N VAL A 235 28.67 -0.55 2.40
CA VAL A 235 28.54 -1.38 1.20
C VAL A 235 27.34 -0.87 0.41
N LEU A 236 27.57 -0.44 -0.84
CA LEU A 236 26.48 -0.04 -1.73
C LEU A 236 25.79 -1.30 -2.27
N VAL A 237 24.50 -1.40 -2.01
CA VAL A 237 23.66 -2.53 -2.40
C VAL A 237 22.68 -2.06 -3.46
N PRO A 238 22.83 -2.49 -4.71
CA PRO A 238 21.90 -2.15 -5.78
C PRO A 238 20.53 -2.78 -5.56
N TYR A 239 19.47 -2.06 -5.94
CA TYR A 239 18.11 -2.54 -5.91
C TYR A 239 17.28 -2.10 -7.10
N GLN A 240 16.23 -2.84 -7.36
CA GLN A 240 15.12 -2.50 -8.24
C GLN A 240 13.83 -2.48 -7.43
N LEU A 241 13.02 -1.42 -7.55
CA LEU A 241 11.71 -1.27 -6.94
C LEU A 241 10.62 -1.48 -7.98
N PHE A 242 9.73 -2.41 -7.72
CA PHE A 242 8.58 -2.72 -8.56
C PHE A 242 7.28 -2.36 -7.86
N SER A 243 6.29 -1.89 -8.65
CA SER A 243 4.95 -1.56 -8.16
C SER A 243 3.87 -1.91 -9.17
N ASP A 244 2.70 -2.34 -8.68
CA ASP A 244 1.45 -2.46 -9.45
C ASP A 244 0.50 -1.26 -9.21
N GLY A 245 0.99 -0.22 -8.51
CA GLY A 245 0.20 0.94 -8.13
C GLY A 245 -0.43 0.81 -6.73
N LEU A 246 -0.52 -0.36 -6.14
CA LEU A 246 -1.11 -0.59 -4.82
C LEU A 246 -0.11 -1.22 -3.84
N THR A 247 0.67 -2.17 -4.32
CA THR A 247 1.72 -2.85 -3.56
C THR A 247 3.08 -2.66 -4.20
N THR A 248 4.13 -2.82 -3.39
CA THR A 248 5.51 -2.65 -3.84
C THR A 248 6.40 -3.73 -3.27
N PHE A 249 7.46 -4.04 -4.01
CA PHE A 249 8.56 -4.83 -3.51
C PHE A 249 9.88 -4.39 -4.14
N ARG A 250 10.98 -4.57 -3.41
CA ARG A 250 12.34 -4.38 -3.89
C ARG A 250 13.04 -5.70 -4.10
N VAL A 251 13.83 -5.77 -5.12
CA VAL A 251 14.81 -6.84 -5.32
C VAL A 251 16.18 -6.23 -5.10
N TYR A 252 16.91 -6.76 -4.15
CA TYR A 252 18.30 -6.37 -3.84
C TYR A 252 19.26 -7.39 -4.39
N LYS A 253 20.46 -6.95 -4.80
CA LYS A 253 21.55 -7.81 -5.25
C LYS A 253 22.77 -7.58 -4.36
N ASN A 254 23.17 -8.61 -3.63
CA ASN A 254 24.30 -8.59 -2.71
C ASN A 254 25.37 -9.58 -3.11
N ALA A 255 26.60 -9.40 -2.63
CA ALA A 255 27.58 -10.47 -2.62
C ALA A 255 27.05 -11.62 -1.75
N LYS A 256 27.30 -12.86 -2.20
CA LYS A 256 26.86 -14.06 -1.49
C LYS A 256 27.44 -14.13 -0.10
N THR A 257 26.60 -14.33 0.89
CA THR A 257 27.01 -14.55 2.29
C THR A 257 26.88 -16.01 2.68
N SER A 258 27.62 -16.42 3.72
CA SER A 258 27.49 -17.77 4.28
C SER A 258 26.28 -17.91 5.22
N VAL A 259 25.57 -16.83 5.50
CA VAL A 259 24.43 -16.79 6.41
C VAL A 259 23.16 -17.15 5.67
N VAL A 260 22.54 -18.27 6.04
CA VAL A 260 21.21 -18.65 5.55
C VAL A 260 20.16 -17.96 6.39
N ILE A 261 19.42 -17.04 5.79
CA ILE A 261 18.27 -16.41 6.42
C ILE A 261 17.01 -17.06 5.84
N PRO A 262 16.15 -17.65 6.70
CA PRO A 262 14.92 -18.25 6.24
C PRO A 262 13.99 -17.17 5.64
N ALA A 263 13.03 -17.61 4.81
CA ALA A 263 11.93 -16.76 4.40
C ALA A 263 11.16 -16.26 5.62
N LEU A 264 10.90 -14.96 5.67
CA LEU A 264 10.22 -14.30 6.79
C LEU A 264 8.99 -13.54 6.31
N THR A 265 7.97 -13.52 7.15
CA THR A 265 6.79 -12.66 6.96
C THR A 265 6.50 -11.91 8.24
N ASN A 266 6.21 -10.61 8.14
CA ASN A 266 5.76 -9.80 9.25
C ASN A 266 4.63 -8.88 8.76
N GLY A 267 3.40 -9.17 9.16
CA GLY A 267 2.24 -8.51 8.60
C GLY A 267 2.16 -8.73 7.09
N THR A 268 2.10 -7.66 6.32
CA THR A 268 2.09 -7.68 4.85
C THR A 268 3.48 -7.80 4.21
N ILE A 269 4.54 -7.58 4.98
CA ILE A 269 5.92 -7.62 4.47
C ILE A 269 6.41 -9.06 4.38
N SER A 270 6.89 -9.44 3.21
CA SER A 270 7.63 -10.68 2.98
C SER A 270 9.09 -10.38 2.69
N ILE A 271 9.98 -11.22 3.21
CA ILE A 271 11.43 -11.20 2.95
C ILE A 271 11.83 -12.60 2.51
N LEU A 272 12.41 -12.70 1.33
CA LEU A 272 12.94 -13.94 0.78
C LEU A 272 14.32 -13.72 0.21
N ARG A 273 15.24 -14.64 0.44
CA ARG A 273 16.59 -14.64 -0.14
C ARG A 273 16.84 -15.89 -0.93
N LYS A 274 17.57 -15.75 -2.05
CA LYS A 274 18.05 -16.86 -2.87
C LYS A 274 19.44 -16.56 -3.40
N SER A 275 20.38 -17.49 -3.20
CA SER A 275 21.70 -17.40 -3.78
C SER A 275 21.69 -17.91 -5.23
N SER A 276 22.43 -17.23 -6.10
CA SER A 276 22.65 -17.63 -7.49
C SER A 276 24.04 -17.18 -7.94
N GLY A 277 24.90 -18.11 -8.29
CA GLY A 277 26.31 -17.85 -8.57
C GLY A 277 27.04 -17.21 -7.39
N ASP A 278 27.70 -16.08 -7.64
CA ASP A 278 28.46 -15.32 -6.64
C ASP A 278 27.60 -14.29 -5.89
N TYR A 279 26.31 -14.23 -6.17
CA TYR A 279 25.38 -13.24 -5.63
C TYR A 279 24.28 -13.87 -4.78
N GLU A 280 23.71 -13.05 -3.93
CA GLU A 280 22.48 -13.31 -3.20
C GLU A 280 21.43 -12.25 -3.57
N TYR A 281 20.26 -12.69 -3.97
CA TYR A 281 19.13 -11.84 -4.30
C TYR A 281 18.12 -11.88 -3.16
N ALA A 282 17.66 -10.69 -2.73
CA ALA A 282 16.64 -10.58 -1.69
C ALA A 282 15.41 -9.86 -2.22
N VAL A 283 14.25 -10.47 -2.10
CA VAL A 283 12.96 -9.82 -2.34
C VAL A 283 12.39 -9.36 -1.02
N VAL A 284 12.06 -8.08 -0.91
CA VAL A 284 11.47 -7.46 0.29
C VAL A 284 10.31 -6.58 -0.12
N GLY A 285 9.11 -6.85 0.37
CA GLY A 285 7.97 -6.00 0.04
C GLY A 285 6.63 -6.47 0.58
N GLU A 286 5.60 -5.67 0.30
CA GLU A 286 4.22 -5.94 0.70
C GLU A 286 3.54 -6.91 -0.28
N ILE A 287 4.06 -8.10 -0.37
CA ILE A 287 3.62 -9.15 -1.28
C ILE A 287 3.52 -10.51 -0.55
N PRO A 288 2.67 -11.42 -1.00
CA PRO A 288 2.65 -12.80 -0.48
C PRO A 288 4.00 -13.49 -0.66
N ILE A 289 4.42 -14.28 0.34
CA ILE A 289 5.71 -14.98 0.31
C ILE A 289 5.85 -15.91 -0.90
N LEU A 290 4.78 -16.57 -1.31
CA LEU A 290 4.77 -17.43 -2.51
C LEU A 290 5.03 -16.63 -3.79
N PHE A 291 4.61 -15.37 -3.82
CA PHE A 291 4.94 -14.49 -4.93
C PHE A 291 6.42 -14.09 -4.90
N ALA A 292 6.98 -13.78 -3.73
CA ALA A 292 8.42 -13.52 -3.60
C ALA A 292 9.26 -14.72 -4.07
N GLU A 293 8.82 -15.95 -3.78
CA GLU A 293 9.44 -17.18 -4.29
C GLU A 293 9.37 -17.28 -5.83
N SER A 294 8.22 -16.90 -6.40
CA SER A 294 8.02 -16.88 -7.86
C SER A 294 8.96 -15.88 -8.54
N VAL A 295 9.15 -14.68 -7.96
CA VAL A 295 10.04 -13.63 -8.52
C VAL A 295 11.47 -14.16 -8.73
N LEU A 296 11.97 -14.96 -7.80
CA LEU A 296 13.33 -15.53 -7.88
C LEU A 296 13.36 -16.96 -8.44
N SER A 297 12.25 -17.48 -9.01
CA SER A 297 12.19 -18.87 -9.47
C SER A 297 13.21 -19.18 -10.55
N ASP A 298 13.40 -18.26 -11.49
CA ASP A 298 14.19 -18.44 -12.69
C ASP A 298 15.69 -18.22 -12.50
N LEU A 299 16.11 -17.78 -11.29
CA LEU A 299 17.51 -17.68 -10.95
C LEU A 299 18.17 -19.08 -10.96
N PRO A 300 19.31 -19.26 -11.66
CA PRO A 300 20.06 -20.51 -11.64
C PRO A 300 20.48 -20.88 -10.22
N ARG A 301 20.61 -22.19 -9.98
CA ARG A 301 21.04 -22.76 -8.67
C ARG A 301 22.55 -22.66 -8.50
#